data_37e929464c1bf5759fa268f76550fcf6
#
_entry.id   37e929464c1bf5759fa268f76550fcf6
#
_cell.length_a   1.000
_cell.length_b   1.000
_cell.length_c   1.000
_cell.angle_alpha   90.00
_cell.angle_beta   90.00
_cell.angle_gamma   90.00
#
_symmetry.space_group_name_H-M   'P 1'
#
loop_
_entity.id
_entity.type
_entity.pdbx_description
1 polymer ?
#
loop_
_entity_poly.entity_id
_entity_poly.type
_entity_poly.pdbx_seq_one_letter_code
_entity_poly.pdbx_strand_id
1 'polypeptide(L)'
;YKDNPIQILNLRAGGLAIYGGVIGAVLTLIVYTRVKKQSFLSMADTGVLGLITGQIIGRWGNFFNCEAFGGYTDNLLAMRIKASIVNPSMISQELWDMRIVENGVEYIQVHPTFFYESMWNLGVLLFLLWFRKRKKFTGEMMWLYFLGYGLGRVWIEGLRTDQLKLPGTGIAVSQLLSAVLVLVSAGVIIWKRCNMAKEQK
;
A
#
# COMPACT_ATOMS: atom_id res chain seq x y z
N TYR A 1 -7.69 4.59 23.57
CA TYR A 1 -8.43 3.32 23.79
C TYR A 1 -8.11 2.65 25.12
N LYS A 2 -6.98 3.00 25.79
CA LYS A 2 -6.64 2.40 27.12
C LYS A 2 -7.68 2.73 28.18
N ASP A 3 -8.21 3.94 28.15
CA ASP A 3 -9.14 4.44 29.16
C ASP A 3 -10.62 4.14 28.85
N ASN A 4 -10.93 3.84 27.60
CA ASN A 4 -12.28 3.48 27.16
C ASN A 4 -12.26 2.53 25.94
N PRO A 5 -12.23 1.19 26.16
CA PRO A 5 -12.18 0.18 25.09
C PRO A 5 -13.37 0.22 24.13
N ILE A 6 -14.53 0.73 24.57
CA ILE A 6 -15.75 0.82 23.75
C ILE A 6 -15.56 1.80 22.57
N GLN A 7 -14.64 2.76 22.69
CA GLN A 7 -14.32 3.67 21.57
C GLN A 7 -13.76 2.95 20.33
N ILE A 8 -13.26 1.71 20.47
CA ILE A 8 -12.84 0.88 19.34
C ILE A 8 -14.01 0.62 18.37
N LEU A 9 -15.24 0.57 18.87
CA LEU A 9 -16.44 0.35 18.06
C LEU A 9 -17.00 1.63 17.42
N ASN A 10 -16.45 2.80 17.78
CA ASN A 10 -16.89 4.08 17.22
C ASN A 10 -16.19 4.37 15.88
N LEU A 11 -16.71 3.77 14.80
CA LEU A 11 -16.19 3.92 13.44
C LEU A 11 -16.23 5.38 12.92
N ARG A 12 -17.08 6.24 13.51
CA ARG A 12 -17.23 7.63 13.09
C ARG A 12 -16.16 8.56 13.65
N ALA A 13 -15.52 8.19 14.75
CA ALA A 13 -14.48 9.01 15.37
C ALA A 13 -13.14 8.99 14.61
N GLY A 14 -13.03 8.19 13.57
CA GLY A 14 -11.77 8.00 12.83
C GLY A 14 -10.79 7.08 13.59
N GLY A 15 -9.51 7.08 13.17
CA GLY A 15 -8.47 6.31 13.84
C GLY A 15 -8.50 4.80 13.57
N LEU A 16 -9.25 4.36 12.57
CA LEU A 16 -9.22 2.97 12.11
C LEU A 16 -7.84 2.65 11.55
N ALA A 17 -7.06 1.91 12.32
CA ALA A 17 -5.77 1.44 11.85
C ALA A 17 -5.99 0.44 10.70
N ILE A 18 -5.42 0.74 9.53
CA ILE A 18 -5.45 -0.13 8.35
C ILE A 18 -5.07 -1.57 8.70
N TYR A 19 -4.10 -1.75 9.58
CA TYR A 19 -3.68 -3.07 10.07
C TYR A 19 -4.80 -3.85 10.76
N GLY A 20 -5.66 -3.20 11.55
CA GLY A 20 -6.82 -3.83 12.17
C GLY A 20 -7.81 -4.34 11.12
N GLY A 21 -8.06 -3.56 10.08
CA GLY A 21 -8.90 -3.95 8.95
C GLY A 21 -8.33 -5.15 8.18
N VAL A 22 -7.02 -5.16 7.92
CA VAL A 22 -6.33 -6.28 7.25
C VAL A 22 -6.38 -7.54 8.09
N ILE A 23 -6.07 -7.47 9.38
CA ILE A 23 -6.14 -8.61 10.30
C ILE A 23 -7.57 -9.16 10.35
N GLY A 24 -8.57 -8.29 10.51
CA GLY A 24 -9.98 -8.69 10.51
C GLY A 24 -10.40 -9.39 9.22
N ALA A 25 -10.00 -8.86 8.07
CA ALA A 25 -10.28 -9.46 6.77
C ALA A 25 -9.64 -10.85 6.62
N VAL A 26 -8.37 -10.98 7.00
CA VAL A 26 -7.65 -12.27 6.95
C VAL A 26 -8.29 -13.30 7.89
N LEU A 27 -8.60 -12.93 9.12
CA LEU A 27 -9.26 -13.81 10.08
C LEU A 27 -10.64 -14.24 9.57
N THR A 28 -11.43 -13.29 9.05
CA THR A 28 -12.74 -13.59 8.45
C THR A 28 -12.59 -14.57 7.28
N LEU A 29 -11.61 -14.36 6.41
CA LEU A 29 -11.34 -15.26 5.29
C LEU A 29 -10.95 -16.67 5.77
N ILE A 30 -10.12 -16.78 6.80
CA ILE A 30 -9.72 -18.07 7.41
C ILE A 30 -10.95 -18.80 7.96
N VAL A 31 -11.76 -18.12 8.79
CA VAL A 31 -12.97 -18.70 9.37
C VAL A 31 -13.95 -19.12 8.29
N TYR A 32 -14.24 -18.25 7.34
CA TYR A 32 -15.16 -18.51 6.24
C TYR A 32 -14.73 -19.73 5.42
N THR A 33 -13.47 -19.80 5.02
CA THR A 33 -12.96 -20.92 4.23
C THR A 33 -13.01 -22.25 4.99
N ARG A 34 -12.77 -22.22 6.31
CA ARG A 34 -12.91 -23.42 7.17
C ARG A 34 -14.37 -23.87 7.26
N VAL A 35 -15.29 -22.96 7.56
CA VAL A 35 -16.73 -23.26 7.68
C VAL A 35 -17.34 -23.75 6.36
N LYS A 36 -16.99 -23.10 5.25
CA LYS A 36 -17.50 -23.45 3.92
C LYS A 36 -16.70 -24.53 3.21
N LYS A 37 -15.67 -25.10 3.85
CA LYS A 37 -14.77 -26.11 3.27
C LYS A 37 -14.18 -25.69 1.91
N GLN A 38 -13.85 -24.38 1.77
CA GLN A 38 -13.26 -23.82 0.57
C GLN A 38 -11.73 -23.69 0.75
N SER A 39 -11.01 -23.66 -0.36
CA SER A 39 -9.57 -23.38 -0.33
C SER A 39 -9.29 -21.92 -0.01
N PHE A 40 -8.56 -21.65 1.08
CA PHE A 40 -8.10 -20.30 1.44
C PHE A 40 -7.34 -19.62 0.28
N LEU A 41 -6.39 -20.34 -0.31
CA LEU A 41 -5.57 -19.81 -1.41
C LEU A 41 -6.40 -19.50 -2.66
N SER A 42 -7.43 -20.30 -2.96
CA SER A 42 -8.31 -20.04 -4.10
C SER A 42 -9.13 -18.77 -3.89
N MET A 43 -9.64 -18.57 -2.67
CA MET A 43 -10.36 -17.34 -2.34
C MET A 43 -9.45 -16.12 -2.28
N ALA A 44 -8.23 -16.29 -1.75
CA ALA A 44 -7.23 -15.24 -1.74
C ALA A 44 -6.84 -14.78 -3.15
N ASP A 45 -6.68 -15.73 -4.11
CA ASP A 45 -6.42 -15.41 -5.53
C ASP A 45 -7.50 -14.49 -6.15
N THR A 46 -8.75 -14.66 -5.74
CA THR A 46 -9.84 -13.80 -6.19
C THR A 46 -9.89 -12.50 -5.39
N GLY A 47 -9.71 -12.60 -4.07
CA GLY A 47 -9.78 -11.47 -3.14
C GLY A 47 -8.73 -10.38 -3.41
N VAL A 48 -7.53 -10.76 -3.86
CA VAL A 48 -6.47 -9.78 -4.14
C VAL A 48 -6.81 -8.84 -5.30
N LEU A 49 -7.65 -9.24 -6.25
CA LEU A 49 -8.12 -8.35 -7.31
C LEU A 49 -9.02 -7.24 -6.77
N GLY A 50 -9.92 -7.58 -5.84
CA GLY A 50 -10.73 -6.59 -5.13
C GLY A 50 -9.89 -5.71 -4.20
N LEU A 51 -8.92 -6.31 -3.50
CA LEU A 51 -8.04 -5.60 -2.59
C LEU A 51 -7.22 -4.53 -3.32
N ILE A 52 -6.56 -4.88 -4.43
CA ILE A 52 -5.76 -3.92 -5.20
C ILE A 52 -6.63 -2.84 -5.84
N THR A 53 -7.84 -3.17 -6.28
CA THR A 53 -8.80 -2.18 -6.78
C THR A 53 -9.19 -1.18 -5.69
N GLY A 54 -9.47 -1.67 -4.48
CA GLY A 54 -9.71 -0.83 -3.31
C GLY A 54 -8.52 0.06 -2.96
N GLN A 55 -7.29 -0.44 -3.11
CA GLN A 55 -6.07 0.36 -2.90
C GLN A 55 -5.93 1.46 -3.94
N ILE A 56 -6.18 1.18 -5.23
CA ILE A 56 -6.15 2.20 -6.30
C ILE A 56 -7.08 3.37 -5.97
N ILE A 57 -8.32 3.06 -5.61
CA ILE A 57 -9.33 4.07 -5.28
C ILE A 57 -9.00 4.77 -3.95
N GLY A 58 -8.59 4.00 -2.94
CA GLY A 58 -8.30 4.50 -1.60
C GLY A 58 -7.16 5.53 -1.56
N ARG A 59 -6.19 5.45 -2.49
CA ARG A 59 -5.10 6.44 -2.59
C ARG A 59 -5.59 7.84 -2.95
N TRP A 60 -6.69 7.96 -3.65
CA TRP A 60 -7.32 9.26 -3.93
C TRP A 60 -7.89 9.91 -2.65
N GLY A 61 -8.22 9.10 -1.63
CA GLY A 61 -8.56 9.63 -0.30
C GLY A 61 -7.42 10.45 0.30
N ASN A 62 -6.16 10.00 0.16
CA ASN A 62 -5.00 10.78 0.62
C ASN A 62 -4.86 12.12 -0.12
N PHE A 63 -5.20 12.16 -1.41
CA PHE A 63 -5.24 13.44 -2.16
C PHE A 63 -6.27 14.40 -1.58
N PHE A 64 -7.50 13.95 -1.35
CA PHE A 64 -8.56 14.80 -0.80
C PHE A 64 -8.29 15.23 0.65
N ASN A 65 -7.61 14.39 1.43
CA ASN A 65 -7.20 14.70 2.80
C ASN A 65 -5.92 15.52 2.89
N CYS A 66 -5.25 15.81 1.76
CA CYS A 66 -3.96 16.50 1.72
C CYS A 66 -2.90 15.85 2.63
N GLU A 67 -2.82 14.51 2.62
CA GLU A 67 -1.93 13.72 3.46
C GLU A 67 -1.09 12.72 2.65
N ALA A 68 -0.08 12.11 3.30
CA ALA A 68 0.74 11.05 2.72
C ALA A 68 1.46 11.45 1.42
N PHE A 69 1.76 12.71 1.24
CA PHE A 69 2.55 13.23 0.12
C PHE A 69 4.05 13.00 0.34
N GLY A 70 4.85 13.19 -0.72
CA GLY A 70 6.31 13.07 -0.65
C GLY A 70 7.04 14.37 -0.36
N GLY A 71 8.37 14.32 -0.39
CA GLY A 71 9.24 15.49 -0.26
C GLY A 71 9.08 16.50 -1.40
N TYR A 72 9.89 17.56 -1.34
CA TYR A 72 9.92 18.58 -2.40
C TYR A 72 10.27 17.96 -3.76
N THR A 73 9.62 18.45 -4.80
CA THR A 73 9.96 18.13 -6.18
C THR A 73 9.55 19.26 -7.12
N ASP A 74 10.31 19.42 -8.19
CA ASP A 74 10.02 20.32 -9.31
C ASP A 74 9.73 19.58 -10.63
N ASN A 75 9.53 18.24 -10.54
CA ASN A 75 9.27 17.43 -11.71
C ASN A 75 7.90 17.75 -12.35
N LEU A 76 7.67 17.24 -13.57
CA LEU A 76 6.45 17.48 -14.35
C LEU A 76 5.15 17.10 -13.61
N LEU A 77 5.22 16.17 -12.67
CA LEU A 77 4.06 15.69 -11.88
C LEU A 77 3.97 16.37 -10.52
N ALA A 78 4.78 17.39 -10.24
CA ALA A 78 4.76 18.08 -8.96
C ALA A 78 3.35 18.60 -8.62
N MET A 79 2.93 18.33 -7.38
CA MET A 79 1.62 18.73 -6.86
C MET A 79 1.80 19.91 -5.91
N ARG A 80 0.98 20.97 -6.08
CA ARG A 80 0.94 22.13 -5.17
C ARG A 80 -0.24 22.00 -4.22
N ILE A 81 0.02 22.13 -2.94
CA ILE A 81 -0.97 22.08 -1.87
C ILE A 81 -0.89 23.38 -1.07
N LYS A 82 -2.02 23.99 -0.74
CA LYS A 82 -2.04 25.15 0.16
C LYS A 82 -1.51 24.73 1.54
N ALA A 83 -0.50 25.42 2.06
CA ALA A 83 0.08 25.09 3.36
C ALA A 83 -0.97 25.19 4.50
N SER A 84 -1.95 26.08 4.38
CA SER A 84 -2.99 26.29 5.41
C SER A 84 -3.97 25.13 5.59
N ILE A 85 -4.09 24.20 4.61
CA ILE A 85 -5.00 23.03 4.72
C ILE A 85 -4.26 21.75 5.10
N VAL A 86 -2.94 21.79 5.13
CA VAL A 86 -2.09 20.65 5.51
C VAL A 86 -1.85 20.68 7.01
N ASN A 87 -1.84 19.52 7.66
CA ASN A 87 -1.43 19.43 9.06
C ASN A 87 0.02 19.93 9.21
N PRO A 88 0.30 20.96 10.03
CA PRO A 88 1.64 21.53 10.17
C PRO A 88 2.72 20.52 10.53
N SER A 89 2.37 19.45 11.27
CA SER A 89 3.32 18.38 11.63
C SER A 89 3.82 17.54 10.44
N MET A 90 3.13 17.63 9.29
CA MET A 90 3.50 16.91 8.06
C MET A 90 4.38 17.75 7.14
N ILE A 91 4.51 19.05 7.40
CA ILE A 91 5.35 19.94 6.60
C ILE A 91 6.76 19.94 7.20
N SER A 92 7.72 19.34 6.49
CA SER A 92 9.12 19.39 6.89
C SER A 92 9.70 20.80 6.73
N GLN A 93 10.79 21.11 7.44
CA GLN A 93 11.48 22.40 7.30
C GLN A 93 11.90 22.65 5.84
N GLU A 94 12.37 21.63 5.14
CA GLU A 94 12.72 21.70 3.72
C GLU A 94 11.53 22.14 2.84
N LEU A 95 10.34 21.55 3.06
CA LEU A 95 9.12 21.94 2.33
C LEU A 95 8.71 23.37 2.64
N TRP A 96 8.92 23.80 3.89
CA TRP A 96 8.61 25.16 4.30
C TRP A 96 9.55 26.17 3.68
N ASP A 97 10.84 25.87 3.60
CA ASP A 97 11.86 26.76 3.00
C ASP A 97 11.66 26.88 1.47
N MET A 98 11.17 25.83 0.82
CA MET A 98 10.91 25.75 -0.62
C MET A 98 9.46 26.14 -0.99
N ARG A 99 8.68 26.72 -0.06
CA ARG A 99 7.31 27.11 -0.34
C ARG A 99 7.21 28.22 -1.39
N ILE A 100 6.14 28.19 -2.14
CA ILE A 100 5.81 29.16 -3.16
C ILE A 100 4.72 30.11 -2.62
N VAL A 101 4.92 31.40 -2.76
CA VAL A 101 3.93 32.41 -2.37
C VAL A 101 3.34 33.03 -3.62
N GLU A 102 2.05 32.77 -3.86
CA GLU A 102 1.30 33.34 -4.99
C GLU A 102 0.06 34.08 -4.46
N ASN A 103 -0.08 35.36 -4.79
CA ASN A 103 -1.19 36.20 -4.36
C ASN A 103 -1.44 36.19 -2.82
N GLY A 104 -0.39 36.15 -2.03
CA GLY A 104 -0.47 36.10 -0.56
C GLY A 104 -0.86 34.73 0.01
N VAL A 105 -0.96 33.69 -0.83
CA VAL A 105 -1.23 32.30 -0.38
C VAL A 105 0.06 31.49 -0.49
N GLU A 106 0.37 30.77 0.58
CA GLU A 106 1.54 29.88 0.64
C GLU A 106 1.18 28.48 0.16
N TYR A 107 2.01 27.92 -0.72
CA TYR A 107 1.88 26.57 -1.27
C TYR A 107 3.15 25.79 -1.01
N ILE A 108 3.00 24.52 -0.62
CA ILE A 108 4.08 23.53 -0.67
C ILE A 108 4.01 22.77 -1.98
N GLN A 109 5.17 22.45 -2.58
CA GLN A 109 5.26 21.67 -3.80
C GLN A 109 5.91 20.34 -3.53
N VAL A 110 5.19 19.21 -3.83
CA VAL A 110 5.50 17.90 -3.32
C VAL A 110 5.35 16.79 -4.37
N HIS A 111 5.99 15.63 -4.14
CA HIS A 111 5.69 14.43 -4.90
C HIS A 111 4.26 13.94 -4.65
N PRO A 112 3.41 13.73 -5.67
CA PRO A 112 2.06 13.18 -5.55
C PRO A 112 2.12 11.66 -5.37
N THR A 113 2.56 11.18 -4.21
CA THR A 113 2.75 9.75 -3.92
C THR A 113 1.46 8.95 -4.07
N PHE A 114 0.30 9.57 -3.77
CA PHE A 114 -1.02 8.95 -4.01
C PHE A 114 -1.19 8.54 -5.48
N PHE A 115 -0.77 9.40 -6.41
CA PHE A 115 -0.87 9.16 -7.85
C PHE A 115 0.11 8.05 -8.27
N TYR A 116 1.35 8.11 -7.80
CA TYR A 116 2.35 7.08 -8.10
C TYR A 116 1.88 5.69 -7.62
N GLU A 117 1.37 5.59 -6.39
CA GLU A 117 0.86 4.32 -5.86
C GLU A 117 -0.40 3.84 -6.61
N SER A 118 -1.31 4.77 -6.97
CA SER A 118 -2.51 4.42 -7.72
C SER A 118 -2.16 3.88 -9.11
N MET A 119 -1.25 4.55 -9.84
CA MET A 119 -0.83 4.12 -11.18
C MET A 119 -0.02 2.83 -11.15
N TRP A 120 0.87 2.66 -10.17
CA TRP A 120 1.60 1.42 -9.97
C TRP A 120 0.65 0.24 -9.71
N ASN A 121 -0.29 0.41 -8.77
CA ASN A 121 -1.28 -0.60 -8.44
C ASN A 121 -2.21 -0.92 -9.62
N LEU A 122 -2.55 0.09 -10.44
CA LEU A 122 -3.29 -0.14 -11.69
C LEU A 122 -2.49 -1.03 -12.65
N GLY A 123 -1.21 -0.79 -12.83
CA GLY A 123 -0.32 -1.64 -13.62
C GLY A 123 -0.28 -3.08 -13.09
N VAL A 124 -0.16 -3.26 -11.77
CA VAL A 124 -0.20 -4.59 -11.13
C VAL A 124 -1.57 -5.25 -11.34
N LEU A 125 -2.67 -4.53 -11.19
CA LEU A 125 -4.03 -5.06 -11.45
C LEU A 125 -4.17 -5.54 -12.88
N LEU A 126 -3.78 -4.75 -13.87
CA LEU A 126 -3.85 -5.10 -15.28
C LEU A 126 -3.00 -6.35 -15.58
N PHE A 127 -1.80 -6.42 -15.02
CA PHE A 127 -0.96 -7.61 -15.10
C PHE A 127 -1.64 -8.84 -14.50
N LEU A 128 -2.23 -8.74 -13.31
CA LEU A 128 -2.94 -9.83 -12.66
C LEU A 128 -4.16 -10.29 -13.47
N LEU A 129 -4.94 -9.36 -14.03
CA LEU A 129 -6.09 -9.67 -14.88
C LEU A 129 -5.66 -10.41 -16.16
N TRP A 130 -4.56 -10.00 -16.77
CA TRP A 130 -3.99 -10.69 -17.93
C TRP A 130 -3.45 -12.06 -17.54
N PHE A 131 -2.78 -12.16 -16.39
CA PHE A 131 -2.13 -13.39 -15.93
C PHE A 131 -3.10 -14.43 -15.40
N ARG A 132 -4.28 -14.06 -14.89
CA ARG A 132 -5.24 -14.96 -14.22
C ARG A 132 -5.56 -16.25 -14.97
N LYS A 133 -5.60 -16.20 -16.30
CA LYS A 133 -5.83 -17.38 -17.18
C LYS A 133 -4.58 -18.25 -17.37
N ARG A 134 -3.42 -17.80 -16.92
CA ARG A 134 -2.10 -18.44 -17.09
C ARG A 134 -1.53 -18.98 -15.80
N LYS A 135 -2.26 -18.81 -14.69
CA LYS A 135 -1.82 -19.30 -13.38
C LYS A 135 -1.58 -20.82 -13.43
N LYS A 136 -0.51 -21.28 -12.78
CA LYS A 136 -0.10 -22.68 -12.74
C LYS A 136 -0.49 -23.39 -11.45
N PHE A 137 -0.64 -22.65 -10.34
CA PHE A 137 -1.01 -23.22 -9.05
C PHE A 137 -1.96 -22.31 -8.27
N THR A 138 -2.69 -22.88 -7.32
CA THR A 138 -3.60 -22.15 -6.44
C THR A 138 -2.80 -21.28 -5.46
N GLY A 139 -3.13 -19.99 -5.36
CA GLY A 139 -2.42 -18.99 -4.57
C GLY A 139 -1.38 -18.20 -5.39
N GLU A 140 -1.19 -18.50 -6.67
CA GLU A 140 -0.18 -17.80 -7.49
C GLU A 140 -0.53 -16.32 -7.69
N MET A 141 -1.82 -15.99 -7.86
CA MET A 141 -2.27 -14.60 -7.98
C MET A 141 -2.00 -13.80 -6.71
N MET A 142 -2.23 -14.42 -5.55
CA MET A 142 -1.94 -13.81 -4.26
C MET A 142 -0.44 -13.49 -4.11
N TRP A 143 0.43 -14.44 -4.46
CA TRP A 143 1.87 -14.23 -4.38
C TRP A 143 2.37 -13.18 -5.39
N LEU A 144 1.81 -13.16 -6.61
CA LEU A 144 2.11 -12.13 -7.61
C LEU A 144 1.63 -10.73 -7.17
N TYR A 145 0.48 -10.66 -6.50
CA TYR A 145 0.02 -9.42 -5.89
C TYR A 145 1.02 -8.92 -4.82
N PHE A 146 1.45 -9.79 -3.89
CA PHE A 146 2.43 -9.42 -2.86
C PHE A 146 3.76 -8.98 -3.47
N LEU A 147 4.20 -9.65 -4.52
CA LEU A 147 5.40 -9.28 -5.27
C LEU A 147 5.25 -7.89 -5.91
N GLY A 148 4.19 -7.67 -6.68
CA GLY A 148 3.97 -6.42 -7.42
C GLY A 148 3.70 -5.23 -6.51
N TYR A 149 2.81 -5.41 -5.51
CA TYR A 149 2.52 -4.37 -4.52
C TYR A 149 3.75 -4.04 -3.67
N GLY A 150 4.46 -5.07 -3.20
CA GLY A 150 5.68 -4.89 -2.41
C GLY A 150 6.77 -4.12 -3.15
N LEU A 151 7.00 -4.42 -4.44
CA LEU A 151 7.94 -3.68 -5.27
C LEU A 151 7.59 -2.18 -5.35
N GLY A 152 6.32 -1.86 -5.62
CA GLY A 152 5.86 -0.48 -5.62
C GLY A 152 6.07 0.21 -4.28
N ARG A 153 5.75 -0.49 -3.19
CA ARG A 153 5.86 0.06 -1.84
C ARG A 153 7.30 0.33 -1.43
N VAL A 154 8.27 -0.50 -1.85
CA VAL A 154 9.69 -0.30 -1.52
C VAL A 154 10.21 1.05 -2.02
N TRP A 155 9.93 1.45 -3.26
CA TRP A 155 10.45 2.71 -3.79
C TRP A 155 9.57 3.92 -3.47
N ILE A 156 8.24 3.78 -3.48
CA ILE A 156 7.34 4.92 -3.20
C ILE A 156 7.43 5.34 -1.73
N GLU A 157 7.58 4.38 -0.80
CA GLU A 157 7.77 4.69 0.61
C GLU A 157 9.01 5.54 0.84
N GLY A 158 10.07 5.35 0.05
CA GLY A 158 11.28 6.17 0.11
C GLY A 158 11.05 7.66 -0.21
N LEU A 159 9.99 7.99 -0.93
CA LEU A 159 9.62 9.38 -1.27
C LEU A 159 8.78 10.06 -0.19
N ARG A 160 8.16 9.32 0.73
CA ARG A 160 7.21 9.86 1.72
C ARG A 160 7.92 10.59 2.84
N THR A 161 7.27 11.63 3.35
CA THR A 161 7.77 12.42 4.49
C THR A 161 7.29 11.91 5.84
N ASP A 162 6.18 11.16 5.87
CA ASP A 162 5.51 10.66 7.08
C ASP A 162 5.89 9.20 7.44
N GLN A 163 7.12 8.79 7.13
CA GLN A 163 7.61 7.43 7.35
C GLN A 163 7.77 7.10 8.85
N LEU A 164 7.27 5.93 9.26
CA LEU A 164 7.65 5.33 10.53
C LEU A 164 9.02 4.66 10.38
N LYS A 165 10.08 5.28 10.90
CA LYS A 165 11.46 4.79 10.78
C LYS A 165 11.85 3.91 11.95
N LEU A 166 12.66 2.88 11.69
CA LEU A 166 13.28 2.07 12.73
C LEU A 166 14.33 2.90 13.47
N PRO A 167 14.33 2.89 14.82
CA PRO A 167 15.33 3.60 15.60
C PRO A 167 16.76 3.22 15.18
N GLY A 168 17.61 4.21 14.90
CA GLY A 168 19.02 4.03 14.58
C GLY A 168 19.37 3.59 13.15
N THR A 169 18.39 3.27 12.27
CA THR A 169 18.70 2.77 10.92
C THR A 169 18.28 3.71 9.79
N GLY A 170 17.38 4.65 10.06
CA GLY A 170 16.80 5.53 9.03
C GLY A 170 15.85 4.82 8.03
N ILE A 171 15.72 3.48 8.10
CA ILE A 171 14.89 2.68 7.19
C ILE A 171 13.42 2.70 7.67
N ALA A 172 12.48 2.93 6.76
CA ALA A 172 11.06 2.84 7.06
C ALA A 172 10.64 1.39 7.33
N VAL A 173 9.87 1.15 8.40
CA VAL A 173 9.37 -0.19 8.76
C VAL A 173 8.56 -0.81 7.61
N SER A 174 7.71 -0.03 6.96
CA SER A 174 6.92 -0.45 5.81
C SER A 174 7.77 -0.82 4.60
N GLN A 175 8.90 -0.14 4.39
CA GLN A 175 9.86 -0.43 3.32
C GLN A 175 10.56 -1.77 3.55
N LEU A 176 11.04 -2.01 4.77
CA LEU A 176 11.65 -3.29 5.14
C LEU A 176 10.67 -4.45 5.01
N LEU A 177 9.46 -4.29 5.55
CA LEU A 177 8.41 -5.31 5.46
C LEU A 177 8.07 -5.63 4.00
N SER A 178 7.98 -4.61 3.16
CA SER A 178 7.71 -4.78 1.73
C SER A 178 8.84 -5.49 1.00
N ALA A 179 10.10 -5.20 1.32
CA ALA A 179 11.25 -5.89 0.76
C ALA A 179 11.26 -7.38 1.13
N VAL A 180 10.98 -7.71 2.40
CA VAL A 180 10.84 -9.11 2.85
C VAL A 180 9.70 -9.80 2.10
N LEU A 181 8.56 -9.14 1.96
CA LEU A 181 7.39 -9.67 1.23
C LEU A 181 7.72 -9.98 -0.24
N VAL A 182 8.48 -9.11 -0.90
CA VAL A 182 8.96 -9.31 -2.28
C VAL A 182 9.83 -10.55 -2.37
N LEU A 183 10.83 -10.68 -1.49
CA LEU A 183 11.76 -11.81 -1.50
C LEU A 183 11.04 -13.15 -1.24
N VAL A 184 10.18 -13.18 -0.22
CA VAL A 184 9.38 -14.37 0.11
C VAL A 184 8.46 -14.74 -1.05
N SER A 185 7.76 -13.78 -1.63
CA SER A 185 6.84 -14.04 -2.74
C SER A 185 7.57 -14.57 -3.97
N ALA A 186 8.70 -13.96 -4.35
CA ALA A 186 9.53 -14.43 -5.43
C ALA A 186 10.03 -15.87 -5.18
N GLY A 187 10.55 -16.12 -3.98
CA GLY A 187 11.02 -17.45 -3.58
C GLY A 187 9.94 -18.53 -3.68
N VAL A 188 8.74 -18.26 -3.15
CA VAL A 188 7.61 -19.21 -3.21
C VAL A 188 7.17 -19.47 -4.65
N ILE A 189 7.06 -18.43 -5.48
CA ILE A 189 6.67 -18.59 -6.89
C ILE A 189 7.68 -19.45 -7.63
N ILE A 190 8.98 -19.14 -7.51
CA ILE A 190 10.05 -19.87 -8.17
C ILE A 190 10.07 -21.33 -7.69
N TRP A 191 10.06 -21.56 -6.38
CA TRP A 191 10.09 -22.89 -5.78
C TRP A 191 8.93 -23.77 -6.28
N LYS A 192 7.68 -23.25 -6.22
CA LYS A 192 6.52 -24.00 -6.69
C LYS A 192 6.56 -24.31 -8.17
N ARG A 193 6.96 -23.35 -9.01
CA ARG A 193 7.07 -23.56 -10.46
C ARG A 193 8.16 -24.58 -10.82
N CYS A 194 9.30 -24.54 -10.13
CA CYS A 194 10.38 -25.51 -10.33
C CYS A 194 9.97 -26.93 -9.95
N ASN A 195 9.24 -27.09 -8.81
CA ASN A 195 8.77 -28.41 -8.40
C ASN A 195 7.74 -29.00 -9.37
N MET A 196 6.79 -28.20 -9.85
CA MET A 196 5.83 -28.65 -10.87
C MET A 196 6.50 -29.05 -12.18
N ALA A 197 7.57 -28.37 -12.57
CA ALA A 197 8.34 -28.72 -13.77
C ALA A 197 9.13 -30.03 -13.62
N LYS A 198 9.48 -30.42 -12.37
CA LYS A 198 10.12 -31.72 -12.08
C LYS A 198 9.14 -32.88 -12.07
N GLU A 199 7.88 -32.66 -11.61
CA GLU A 199 6.83 -33.66 -11.60
C GLU A 199 6.27 -33.99 -12.99
N GLN A 200 6.53 -33.14 -13.98
CA GLN A 200 6.11 -33.31 -15.37
C GLN A 200 7.19 -34.00 -16.26
N LYS A 201 8.38 -34.29 -15.70
CA LYS A 201 9.47 -35.04 -16.33
C LYS A 201 9.50 -36.47 -15.82
#